data_6a07eec98f2cffd400cb060b125b6478
#
_entry.id   6a07eec98f2cffd400cb060b125b6478
#
_cell.length_a   1.000
_cell.length_b   1.000
_cell.length_c   1.000
_cell.angle_alpha   90.00
_cell.angle_beta   90.00
_cell.angle_gamma   90.00
#
_symmetry.space_group_name_H-M   'P 1'
#
loop_
_entity.id
_entity.type
_entity.pdbx_description
1 polymer ?
#
loop_
_entity_poly.entity_id
_entity_poly.type
_entity_poly.pdbx_seq_one_letter_code
_entity_poly.pdbx_strand_id
1 'polypeptide(L)'
;PPKPAALKTLVAPRVRIENREQYIAFGHEMMKRIGGTLDPGAELVEQMFGESWERGLYPRGIRQQFFAILATGDLTRYVKTIRCPATIIHGAEDPLIRPAGGKASAKHIPGARLHMIPGMGHDLPESVLPQIADLIEGTARRA
;
A
#
# COMPACT_ATOMS: atom_id res chain seq x y z
N PRO A 1 -9.53 1.88 -11.46
CA PRO A 1 -10.21 1.36 -10.25
C PRO A 1 -9.56 0.07 -9.74
N PRO A 2 -9.70 -0.26 -8.44
CA PRO A 2 -9.25 -1.52 -7.87
C PRO A 2 -9.83 -2.73 -8.60
N LYS A 3 -9.17 -3.90 -8.48
CA LYS A 3 -9.79 -5.15 -8.91
C LYS A 3 -11.03 -5.43 -8.05
N PRO A 4 -12.12 -6.01 -8.60
CA PRO A 4 -13.36 -6.23 -7.84
C PRO A 4 -13.17 -7.02 -6.54
N ALA A 5 -12.27 -8.01 -6.53
CA ALA A 5 -11.95 -8.79 -5.33
C ALA A 5 -11.29 -7.94 -4.24
N ALA A 6 -10.36 -7.05 -4.61
CA ALA A 6 -9.71 -6.13 -3.69
C ALA A 6 -10.68 -5.07 -3.15
N LEU A 7 -11.58 -4.57 -4.01
CA LEU A 7 -12.64 -3.64 -3.58
C LEU A 7 -13.57 -4.28 -2.55
N LYS A 8 -13.95 -5.55 -2.74
CA LYS A 8 -14.73 -6.29 -1.75
C LYS A 8 -14.05 -6.34 -0.39
N THR A 9 -12.73 -6.44 -0.33
CA THR A 9 -11.98 -6.44 0.94
C THR A 9 -12.14 -5.12 1.70
N LEU A 10 -12.22 -4.00 1.00
CA LEU A 10 -12.40 -2.67 1.62
C LEU A 10 -13.83 -2.42 2.12
N VAL A 11 -14.84 -3.01 1.46
CA VAL A 11 -16.26 -2.74 1.74
C VAL A 11 -16.99 -3.93 2.38
N ALA A 12 -16.34 -5.07 2.56
CA ALA A 12 -16.94 -6.26 3.16
C ALA A 12 -17.51 -5.96 4.56
N PRO A 13 -18.62 -6.64 4.94
CA PRO A 13 -19.12 -6.58 6.30
C PRO A 13 -17.99 -6.93 7.27
N ARG A 14 -17.84 -6.13 8.30
CA ARG A 14 -16.75 -6.31 9.25
C ARG A 14 -17.02 -7.54 10.10
N VAL A 15 -16.09 -8.49 10.06
CA VAL A 15 -16.00 -9.50 11.10
C VAL A 15 -15.78 -8.76 12.42
N ARG A 16 -16.57 -9.07 13.44
CA ARG A 16 -16.34 -8.55 14.79
C ARG A 16 -15.05 -9.16 15.30
N ILE A 17 -14.05 -8.31 15.48
CA ILE A 17 -12.74 -8.69 16.01
C ILE A 17 -12.74 -8.31 17.49
N GLU A 18 -12.57 -9.29 18.34
CA GLU A 18 -12.74 -9.15 19.79
C GLU A 18 -11.42 -9.23 20.55
N ASN A 19 -10.38 -9.79 19.92
CA ASN A 19 -9.07 -9.96 20.54
C ASN A 19 -7.93 -9.83 19.53
N ARG A 20 -6.70 -9.81 20.06
CA ARG A 20 -5.46 -9.63 19.31
C ARG A 20 -5.24 -10.76 18.30
N GLU A 21 -5.49 -11.99 18.68
CA GLU A 21 -5.27 -13.17 17.84
C GLU A 21 -6.18 -13.15 16.61
N GLN A 22 -7.45 -12.77 16.79
CA GLN A 22 -8.39 -12.60 15.68
C GLN A 22 -7.96 -11.46 14.76
N TYR A 23 -7.36 -10.40 15.30
CA TYR A 23 -6.87 -9.30 14.47
C TYR A 23 -5.63 -9.68 13.66
N ILE A 24 -4.73 -10.47 14.22
CA ILE A 24 -3.58 -11.02 13.50
C ILE A 24 -4.05 -11.99 12.40
N ALA A 25 -4.97 -12.91 12.72
CA ALA A 25 -5.56 -13.81 11.72
C ALA A 25 -6.23 -13.04 10.56
N PHE A 26 -6.96 -11.97 10.88
CA PHE A 26 -7.49 -11.05 9.87
C PHE A 26 -6.39 -10.42 9.02
N GLY A 27 -5.25 -10.07 9.63
CA GLY A 27 -4.08 -9.54 8.95
C GLY A 27 -3.53 -10.50 7.89
N HIS A 28 -3.32 -11.75 8.26
CA HIS A 28 -2.88 -12.78 7.32
C HIS A 28 -3.83 -12.95 6.13
N GLU A 29 -5.14 -13.00 6.38
CA GLU A 29 -6.14 -13.10 5.32
C GLU A 29 -6.19 -11.83 4.45
N MET A 30 -5.96 -10.67 5.02
CA MET A 30 -5.89 -9.43 4.27
C MET A 30 -4.65 -9.40 3.37
N MET A 31 -3.48 -9.78 3.87
CA MET A 31 -2.25 -9.84 3.08
C MET A 31 -2.39 -10.80 1.89
N LYS A 32 -3.00 -11.97 2.06
CA LYS A 32 -3.32 -12.89 0.95
C LYS A 32 -4.17 -12.26 -0.16
N ARG A 33 -5.02 -11.29 0.17
CA ARG A 33 -5.96 -10.66 -0.78
C ARG A 33 -5.37 -9.45 -1.50
N ILE A 34 -4.51 -8.71 -0.82
CA ILE A 34 -3.93 -7.47 -1.36
C ILE A 34 -2.45 -7.62 -1.71
N GLY A 35 -1.77 -8.61 -1.18
CA GLY A 35 -0.40 -8.97 -1.54
C GLY A 35 -0.27 -9.48 -2.97
N GLY A 36 0.96 -9.64 -3.40
CA GLY A 36 1.32 -10.28 -4.67
C GLY A 36 1.68 -11.75 -4.50
N THR A 37 2.64 -12.21 -5.28
CA THR A 37 3.18 -13.57 -5.21
C THR A 37 4.40 -13.69 -4.27
N LEU A 38 4.97 -12.56 -3.81
CA LEU A 38 6.00 -12.58 -2.78
C LEU A 38 5.39 -12.90 -1.42
N ASP A 39 6.14 -13.66 -0.60
CA ASP A 39 5.75 -13.93 0.77
C ASP A 39 5.86 -12.64 1.61
N PRO A 40 4.78 -12.19 2.26
CA PRO A 40 4.83 -11.01 3.12
C PRO A 40 5.69 -11.22 4.38
N GLY A 41 6.01 -12.48 4.75
CA GLY A 41 6.66 -12.83 6.00
C GLY A 41 5.64 -12.97 7.14
N ALA A 42 5.44 -14.20 7.63
CA ALA A 42 4.45 -14.47 8.67
C ALA A 42 4.72 -13.68 9.95
N GLU A 43 5.98 -13.66 10.39
CA GLU A 43 6.42 -12.93 11.60
C GLU A 43 6.19 -11.41 11.46
N LEU A 44 6.52 -10.85 10.29
CA LEU A 44 6.29 -9.42 10.02
C LEU A 44 4.80 -9.08 10.08
N VAL A 45 3.93 -9.92 9.52
CA VAL A 45 2.46 -9.73 9.58
C VAL A 45 1.98 -9.80 11.03
N GLU A 46 2.43 -10.78 11.81
CA GLU A 46 2.08 -10.89 13.23
C GLU A 46 2.52 -9.68 14.04
N GLN A 47 3.74 -9.21 13.82
CA GLN A 47 4.25 -8.02 14.47
C GLN A 47 3.40 -6.78 14.10
N MET A 48 3.22 -6.51 12.81
CA MET A 48 2.48 -5.33 12.33
C MET A 48 1.06 -5.27 12.87
N PHE A 49 0.33 -6.38 12.79
CA PHE A 49 -1.06 -6.44 13.25
C PHE A 49 -1.14 -6.48 14.78
N GLY A 50 -0.20 -7.16 15.45
CA GLY A 50 -0.09 -7.14 16.90
C GLY A 50 0.15 -5.73 17.45
N GLU A 51 1.13 -5.03 16.95
CA GLU A 51 1.41 -3.64 17.34
C GLU A 51 0.26 -2.69 16.98
N SER A 52 -0.41 -2.92 15.85
CA SER A 52 -1.58 -2.14 15.47
C SER A 52 -2.76 -2.34 16.44
N TRP A 53 -2.95 -3.56 16.94
CA TRP A 53 -3.92 -3.86 17.98
C TRP A 53 -3.62 -3.09 19.26
N GLU A 54 -2.36 -3.10 19.73
CA GLU A 54 -1.93 -2.40 20.95
C GLU A 54 -2.13 -0.88 20.85
N ARG A 55 -1.96 -0.31 19.66
CA ARG A 55 -2.25 1.13 19.42
C ARG A 55 -3.74 1.46 19.43
N GLY A 56 -4.60 0.46 19.39
CA GLY A 56 -6.05 0.58 19.38
C GLY A 56 -6.67 0.66 17.98
N LEU A 57 -7.83 0.04 17.86
CA LEU A 57 -8.60 0.02 16.62
C LEU A 57 -9.60 1.18 16.57
N TYR A 58 -9.56 1.96 15.50
CA TYR A 58 -10.53 3.03 15.25
C TYR A 58 -11.30 2.80 13.93
N PRO A 59 -12.33 1.94 13.95
CA PRO A 59 -13.08 1.57 12.76
C PRO A 59 -13.74 2.72 12.00
N ARG A 60 -14.10 3.79 12.70
CA ARG A 60 -14.66 5.00 12.06
C ARG A 60 -13.60 5.69 11.20
N GLY A 61 -12.34 5.70 11.64
CA GLY A 61 -11.22 6.28 10.90
C GLY A 61 -11.01 5.65 9.52
N ILE A 62 -11.14 4.34 9.42
CA ILE A 62 -11.03 3.63 8.13
C ILE A 62 -12.10 4.12 7.14
N ARG A 63 -13.33 4.32 7.60
CA ARG A 63 -14.41 4.86 6.74
C ARG A 63 -14.16 6.31 6.36
N GLN A 64 -13.72 7.12 7.31
CA GLN A 64 -13.37 8.53 7.07
C GLN A 64 -12.26 8.63 6.03
N GLN A 65 -11.21 7.82 6.16
CA GLN A 65 -10.10 7.74 5.20
C GLN A 65 -10.60 7.33 3.81
N PHE A 66 -11.48 6.33 3.73
CA PHE A 66 -12.03 5.88 2.46
C PHE A 66 -12.85 7.00 1.77
N PHE A 67 -13.71 7.70 2.50
CA PHE A 67 -14.46 8.82 1.95
C PHE A 67 -13.57 10.00 1.57
N ALA A 68 -12.52 10.27 2.35
CA ALA A 68 -11.55 11.31 2.02
C ALA A 68 -10.84 11.00 0.69
N ILE A 69 -10.43 9.74 0.46
CA ILE A 69 -9.84 9.31 -0.81
C ILE A 69 -10.82 9.55 -1.99
N LEU A 70 -12.08 9.17 -1.82
CA LEU A 70 -13.10 9.38 -2.87
C LEU A 70 -13.34 10.87 -3.14
N ALA A 71 -13.39 11.70 -2.09
CA ALA A 71 -13.62 13.14 -2.19
C ALA A 71 -12.42 13.88 -2.80
N THR A 72 -11.20 13.37 -2.64
CA THR A 72 -9.98 13.99 -3.16
C THR A 72 -9.96 14.01 -4.70
N GLY A 73 -10.47 12.98 -5.34
CA GLY A 73 -10.57 12.89 -6.80
C GLY A 73 -9.21 12.86 -7.51
N ASP A 74 -9.12 13.55 -8.65
CA ASP A 74 -7.90 13.55 -9.49
C ASP A 74 -6.83 14.50 -8.93
N LEU A 75 -5.69 13.93 -8.58
CA LEU A 75 -4.51 14.63 -8.07
C LEU A 75 -3.50 15.05 -9.15
N THR A 76 -3.77 14.79 -10.42
CA THR A 76 -2.85 15.04 -11.54
C THR A 76 -2.32 16.47 -11.55
N ARG A 77 -3.17 17.46 -11.23
CA ARG A 77 -2.77 18.87 -11.17
C ARG A 77 -1.68 19.15 -10.12
N TYR A 78 -1.74 18.43 -8.99
CA TYR A 78 -0.77 18.60 -7.91
C TYR A 78 0.55 17.89 -8.21
N VAL A 79 0.51 16.65 -8.71
CA VAL A 79 1.75 15.91 -8.99
C VAL A 79 2.58 16.57 -10.10
N LYS A 80 1.96 17.26 -11.03
CA LYS A 80 2.65 18.08 -12.05
C LYS A 80 3.46 19.25 -11.49
N THR A 81 3.20 19.69 -10.27
CA THR A 81 3.94 20.79 -9.63
C THR A 81 5.14 20.34 -8.83
N ILE A 82 5.36 19.04 -8.67
CA ILE A 82 6.50 18.50 -7.94
C ILE A 82 7.79 18.85 -8.71
N ARG A 83 8.77 19.43 -8.00
CA ARG A 83 10.06 19.86 -8.58
C ARG A 83 11.26 19.15 -7.94
N CYS A 84 11.08 18.55 -6.76
CA CYS A 84 12.13 17.76 -6.14
C CYS A 84 12.32 16.41 -6.85
N PRO A 85 13.48 15.77 -6.72
CA PRO A 85 13.68 14.41 -7.17
C PRO A 85 12.62 13.47 -6.60
N ALA A 86 12.02 12.66 -7.46
CA ALA A 86 10.96 11.74 -7.07
C ALA A 86 11.24 10.32 -7.61
N THR A 87 10.92 9.33 -6.80
CA THR A 87 10.93 7.93 -7.20
C THR A 87 9.57 7.33 -6.85
N ILE A 88 8.93 6.74 -7.84
CA ILE A 88 7.69 5.99 -7.68
C ILE A 88 8.06 4.51 -7.55
N ILE A 89 7.74 3.91 -6.41
CA ILE A 89 7.91 2.49 -6.15
C ILE A 89 6.52 1.86 -6.11
N HIS A 90 6.29 0.79 -6.87
CA HIS A 90 4.97 0.20 -7.00
C HIS A 90 5.03 -1.31 -7.21
N GLY A 91 4.13 -2.05 -6.57
CA GLY A 91 4.00 -3.49 -6.79
C GLY A 91 3.43 -3.79 -8.18
N ALA A 92 4.12 -4.64 -8.92
CA ALA A 92 3.66 -5.02 -10.27
C ALA A 92 2.35 -5.81 -10.25
N GLU A 93 2.04 -6.44 -9.12
CA GLU A 93 0.84 -7.27 -8.93
C GLU A 93 -0.22 -6.62 -8.03
N ASP A 94 -0.04 -5.34 -7.65
CA ASP A 94 -0.97 -4.62 -6.74
C ASP A 94 -2.42 -4.69 -7.26
N PRO A 95 -3.34 -5.37 -6.54
CA PRO A 95 -4.72 -5.49 -6.94
C PRO A 95 -5.58 -4.31 -6.48
N LEU A 96 -5.09 -3.53 -5.50
CA LEU A 96 -5.82 -2.45 -4.85
C LEU A 96 -5.55 -1.12 -5.54
N ILE A 97 -4.29 -0.73 -5.66
CA ILE A 97 -3.86 0.42 -6.48
C ILE A 97 -3.18 -0.15 -7.73
N ARG A 98 -3.92 -0.24 -8.82
CA ARG A 98 -3.41 -0.90 -10.02
C ARG A 98 -2.10 -0.27 -10.52
N PRO A 99 -1.18 -1.08 -11.09
CA PRO A 99 0.11 -0.61 -11.61
C PRO A 99 0.04 0.58 -12.57
N ALA A 100 -1.10 0.74 -13.25
CA ALA A 100 -1.37 1.90 -14.09
C ALA A 100 -1.35 3.23 -13.30
N GLY A 101 -1.69 3.21 -11.99
CA GLY A 101 -1.62 4.39 -11.12
C GLY A 101 -0.17 4.83 -10.88
N GLY A 102 0.73 3.90 -10.55
CA GLY A 102 2.15 4.18 -10.41
C GLY A 102 2.77 4.72 -11.70
N LYS A 103 2.45 4.09 -12.83
CA LYS A 103 2.88 4.55 -14.16
C LYS A 103 2.36 5.96 -14.48
N ALA A 104 1.10 6.26 -14.14
CA ALA A 104 0.52 7.58 -14.34
C ALA A 104 1.21 8.64 -13.47
N SER A 105 1.47 8.33 -12.20
CA SER A 105 2.21 9.22 -11.30
C SER A 105 3.59 9.54 -11.85
N ALA A 106 4.36 8.52 -12.24
CA ALA A 106 5.69 8.72 -12.83
C ALA A 106 5.65 9.55 -14.12
N LYS A 107 4.62 9.36 -14.97
CA LYS A 107 4.43 10.13 -16.20
C LYS A 107 4.16 11.62 -15.92
N HIS A 108 3.44 11.92 -14.85
CA HIS A 108 3.00 13.28 -14.57
C HIS A 108 3.96 14.09 -13.67
N ILE A 109 4.82 13.42 -12.91
CA ILE A 109 5.84 14.09 -12.10
C ILE A 109 7.09 14.33 -12.95
N PRO A 110 7.50 15.58 -13.18
CA PRO A 110 8.70 15.87 -13.99
C PRO A 110 9.95 15.20 -13.41
N GLY A 111 10.67 14.43 -14.22
CA GLY A 111 11.92 13.79 -13.82
C GLY A 111 11.78 12.61 -12.85
N ALA A 112 10.56 12.14 -12.57
CA ALA A 112 10.35 10.99 -11.71
C ALA A 112 10.92 9.70 -12.31
N ARG A 113 11.49 8.85 -11.44
CA ARG A 113 11.89 7.48 -11.78
C ARG A 113 10.79 6.52 -11.36
N LEU A 114 10.56 5.47 -12.13
CA LEU A 114 9.58 4.43 -11.83
C LEU A 114 10.29 3.10 -11.61
N HIS A 115 10.01 2.49 -10.46
CA HIS A 115 10.42 1.14 -10.12
C HIS A 115 9.20 0.27 -9.85
N MET A 116 8.94 -0.67 -10.78
CA MET A 116 7.93 -1.69 -10.62
C MET A 116 8.58 -2.93 -10.02
N ILE A 117 8.12 -3.36 -8.85
CA ILE A 117 8.68 -4.53 -8.17
C ILE A 117 7.86 -5.77 -8.55
N PRO A 118 8.45 -6.73 -9.30
CA PRO A 118 7.78 -7.98 -9.65
C PRO A 118 7.36 -8.77 -8.40
N GLY A 119 6.20 -9.39 -8.43
CA GLY A 119 5.69 -10.20 -7.33
C GLY A 119 5.15 -9.41 -6.12
N MET A 120 5.47 -8.14 -5.98
CA MET A 120 4.94 -7.28 -4.93
C MET A 120 3.50 -6.85 -5.23
N GLY A 121 2.63 -6.94 -4.25
CA GLY A 121 1.25 -6.46 -4.29
C GLY A 121 1.09 -5.08 -3.65
N HIS A 122 0.03 -4.93 -2.83
CA HIS A 122 -0.24 -3.73 -2.01
C HIS A 122 0.29 -3.92 -0.58
N ASP A 123 1.44 -4.49 -0.47
CA ASP A 123 2.16 -4.82 0.75
C ASP A 123 3.64 -4.49 0.60
N LEU A 124 4.40 -4.65 1.65
CA LEU A 124 5.86 -4.48 1.67
C LEU A 124 6.49 -5.78 2.21
N PRO A 125 6.65 -6.82 1.36
CA PRO A 125 7.31 -8.04 1.77
C PRO A 125 8.72 -7.78 2.27
N GLU A 126 9.15 -8.50 3.30
CA GLU A 126 10.47 -8.32 3.92
C GLU A 126 11.61 -8.43 2.89
N SER A 127 11.46 -9.34 1.94
CA SER A 127 12.46 -9.59 0.88
C SER A 127 12.75 -8.37 -0.01
N VAL A 128 11.86 -7.40 -0.11
CA VAL A 128 12.05 -6.19 -0.94
C VAL A 128 12.48 -4.96 -0.14
N LEU A 129 12.49 -5.02 1.18
CA LEU A 129 12.83 -3.88 2.02
C LEU A 129 14.23 -3.31 1.76
N PRO A 130 15.29 -4.13 1.57
CA PRO A 130 16.61 -3.59 1.21
C PRO A 130 16.59 -2.81 -0.10
N GLN A 131 15.95 -3.35 -1.14
CA GLN A 131 15.80 -2.67 -2.43
C GLN A 131 15.04 -1.34 -2.30
N ILE A 132 13.99 -1.31 -1.50
CA ILE A 132 13.21 -0.09 -1.24
C ILE A 132 14.07 0.94 -0.51
N ALA A 133 14.85 0.53 0.49
CA ALA A 133 15.78 1.41 1.21
C ALA A 133 16.81 2.05 0.26
N ASP A 134 17.43 1.26 -0.62
CA ASP A 134 18.37 1.75 -1.62
C ASP A 134 17.74 2.77 -2.57
N LEU A 135 16.49 2.53 -3.00
CA LEU A 135 15.76 3.45 -3.87
C LEU A 135 15.44 4.77 -3.16
N ILE A 136 15.09 4.73 -1.86
CA ILE A 136 14.85 5.91 -1.04
C ILE A 136 16.16 6.69 -0.89
N GLU A 137 17.24 6.03 -0.49
CA GLU A 137 18.56 6.67 -0.34
C GLU A 137 19.04 7.28 -1.65
N GLY A 138 18.95 6.53 -2.76
CA GLY A 138 19.32 7.03 -4.08
C GLY A 138 18.45 8.19 -4.56
N THR A 139 17.23 8.34 -4.02
CA THR A 139 16.39 9.51 -4.28
C THR A 139 16.85 10.71 -3.45
N ALA A 140 17.12 10.50 -2.17
CA ALA A 140 17.59 11.54 -1.26
C ALA A 140 18.93 12.15 -1.71
N ARG A 141 19.85 11.31 -2.22
CA ARG A 141 21.14 11.78 -2.77
C ARG A 141 21.04 12.64 -4.05
N ARG A 142 19.86 12.72 -4.67
CA ARG A 142 19.60 13.58 -5.84
C ARG A 142 18.96 14.92 -5.47
N ALA A 143 18.55 15.06 -4.23
CA ALA A 143 17.95 16.29 -3.71
C ALA A 143 19.04 17.31 -3.32
#